data_d388c8fa4bf4ad01061112137ec44dc8
#
_entry.id   d388c8fa4bf4ad01061112137ec44dc8
#
_cell.length_a   1.000
_cell.length_b   1.000
_cell.length_c   1.000
_cell.angle_alpha   90.00
_cell.angle_beta   90.00
_cell.angle_gamma   90.00
#
_symmetry.space_group_name_H-M   'P 1'
#
loop_
_entity.id
_entity.type
_entity.pdbx_description
1 polymer ?
#
loop_
_entity_poly.entity_id
_entity_poly.type
_entity_poly.pdbx_seq_one_letter_code
_entity_poly.pdbx_strand_id
1 'polypeptide(L)'
;MKVKSDIEIAREATKLPIKEIAKKLGIEEEELIPFGHDKAKVSDQFIRSVKNNQNGKLILVTAVNPTPAGEGKTTTTVGLGDGLCALGKRAAICIREASLGPCFGMKGGAAGGGLAQVVPMEEMNLHFTGDFHAITSSHNLLAAMIDNHIYWGNEQNIDLRRVVWRRVMDMNDRALRDVVTSLGGVANGYPKQSGFDITVASEVMAILCLANDLSDLRKRLGEIIVAYRKDRSPVFCKDIKADGAMTVLLQQAMQPNIVQTLENNPAFVHGGPFANIAHGCNSVIATKTALKIANYVVTEAGFGADLGAEKFVNIKCRKAGIKPDAAVIVATVRSMKMNGGIVSKNDLSTENIQAVQQGCANLGRHIENVKSFGIPVVVAINHFVSDTNAEIEALRRYVADKGTEAFV
;
A
#
# COMPACT_ATOMS: atom_id res chain seq x y z
N MET A 1 2.19 -24.67 -24.89
CA MET A 1 1.99 -23.22 -25.14
C MET A 1 2.95 -22.43 -24.25
N LYS A 2 3.60 -21.39 -24.77
CA LYS A 2 4.42 -20.49 -23.94
C LYS A 2 3.50 -19.74 -22.99
N VAL A 3 3.77 -19.80 -21.70
CA VAL A 3 3.02 -19.01 -20.71
C VAL A 3 3.29 -17.53 -20.99
N LYS A 4 2.22 -16.73 -21.15
CA LYS A 4 2.33 -15.30 -21.36
C LYS A 4 2.83 -14.61 -20.08
N SER A 5 3.61 -13.56 -20.23
CA SER A 5 4.02 -12.72 -19.10
C SER A 5 2.85 -11.84 -18.61
N ASP A 6 2.95 -11.34 -17.38
CA ASP A 6 1.92 -10.48 -16.78
C ASP A 6 1.61 -9.26 -17.66
N ILE A 7 2.62 -8.65 -18.27
CA ILE A 7 2.44 -7.50 -19.17
C ILE A 7 1.74 -7.87 -20.48
N GLU A 8 2.04 -9.05 -21.05
CA GLU A 8 1.35 -9.53 -22.26
C GLU A 8 -0.14 -9.75 -21.94
N ILE A 9 -0.45 -10.37 -20.80
CA ILE A 9 -1.83 -10.57 -20.34
C ILE A 9 -2.55 -9.23 -20.14
N ALA A 10 -1.91 -8.28 -19.46
CA ALA A 10 -2.50 -6.96 -19.18
C ALA A 10 -2.77 -6.15 -20.46
N ARG A 11 -1.88 -6.24 -21.47
CA ARG A 11 -2.05 -5.56 -22.76
C ARG A 11 -3.17 -6.13 -23.63
N GLU A 12 -3.44 -7.42 -23.50
CA GLU A 12 -4.53 -8.09 -24.22
C GLU A 12 -5.90 -7.92 -23.54
N ALA A 13 -5.94 -7.33 -22.34
CA ALA A 13 -7.15 -7.15 -21.56
C ALA A 13 -8.16 -6.28 -22.30
N THR A 14 -9.41 -6.72 -22.35
CA THR A 14 -10.54 -5.91 -22.81
C THR A 14 -11.02 -5.06 -21.66
N LYS A 15 -10.64 -3.79 -21.64
CA LYS A 15 -11.05 -2.83 -20.60
C LYS A 15 -12.37 -2.19 -20.96
N LEU A 16 -13.28 -2.10 -19.99
CA LEU A 16 -14.52 -1.33 -20.10
C LEU A 16 -14.26 0.15 -19.76
N PRO A 17 -15.09 1.07 -20.26
CA PRO A 17 -15.07 2.46 -19.79
C PRO A 17 -15.21 2.53 -18.27
N ILE A 18 -14.40 3.36 -17.62
CA ILE A 18 -14.35 3.42 -16.14
C ILE A 18 -15.70 3.76 -15.50
N LYS A 19 -16.54 4.49 -16.19
CA LYS A 19 -17.91 4.80 -15.74
C LYS A 19 -18.77 3.55 -15.59
N GLU A 20 -18.61 2.56 -16.46
CA GLU A 20 -19.34 1.28 -16.36
C GLU A 20 -18.86 0.47 -15.15
N ILE A 21 -17.58 0.51 -14.87
CA ILE A 21 -16.99 -0.12 -13.67
C ILE A 21 -17.49 0.56 -12.39
N ALA A 22 -17.44 1.88 -12.35
CA ALA A 22 -17.88 2.68 -11.23
C ALA A 22 -19.38 2.47 -10.91
N LYS A 23 -20.19 2.34 -11.95
CA LYS A 23 -21.64 2.09 -11.83
C LYS A 23 -21.95 0.77 -11.10
N LYS A 24 -21.08 -0.24 -11.18
CA LYS A 24 -21.23 -1.49 -10.40
C LYS A 24 -21.23 -1.25 -8.88
N LEU A 25 -20.64 -0.15 -8.44
CA LEU A 25 -20.61 0.29 -7.05
C LEU A 25 -21.61 1.42 -6.74
N GLY A 26 -22.41 1.84 -7.71
CA GLY A 26 -23.36 2.95 -7.56
C GLY A 26 -22.70 4.33 -7.59
N ILE A 27 -21.56 4.46 -8.28
CA ILE A 27 -20.91 5.74 -8.55
C ILE A 27 -21.31 6.17 -9.96
N GLU A 28 -22.05 7.27 -10.07
CA GLU A 28 -22.49 7.81 -11.36
C GLU A 28 -21.35 8.61 -12.04
N GLU A 29 -21.49 8.86 -13.35
CA GLU A 29 -20.43 9.48 -14.16
C GLU A 29 -20.04 10.88 -13.65
N GLU A 30 -21.01 11.65 -13.15
CA GLU A 30 -20.82 13.00 -12.60
C GLU A 30 -19.99 13.03 -11.32
N GLU A 31 -19.90 11.89 -10.64
CA GLU A 31 -19.13 11.71 -9.41
C GLU A 31 -17.67 11.27 -9.67
N LEU A 32 -17.31 11.12 -10.95
CA LEU A 32 -15.97 10.73 -11.39
C LEU A 32 -15.20 11.93 -11.91
N ILE A 33 -13.91 11.94 -11.64
CA ILE A 33 -12.93 12.83 -12.26
C ILE A 33 -12.07 11.95 -13.19
N PRO A 34 -12.33 11.95 -14.51
CA PRO A 34 -11.70 11.03 -15.45
C PRO A 34 -10.20 11.33 -15.63
N PHE A 35 -9.41 10.28 -15.69
CA PHE A 35 -8.01 10.27 -16.10
C PHE A 35 -7.84 9.34 -17.32
N GLY A 36 -8.46 9.69 -18.45
CA GLY A 36 -8.61 8.84 -19.63
C GLY A 36 -9.88 8.01 -19.55
N HIS A 37 -9.91 6.87 -20.30
CA HIS A 37 -11.12 6.06 -20.45
C HIS A 37 -11.26 4.96 -19.40
N ASP A 38 -10.15 4.49 -18.83
CA ASP A 38 -10.06 3.27 -18.03
C ASP A 38 -9.66 3.49 -16.56
N LYS A 39 -9.54 4.76 -16.15
CA LYS A 39 -9.28 5.15 -14.76
C LYS A 39 -9.90 6.50 -14.42
N ALA A 40 -10.26 6.70 -13.17
CA ALA A 40 -10.78 7.97 -12.67
C ALA A 40 -10.48 8.12 -11.17
N LYS A 41 -10.63 9.35 -10.66
CA LYS A 41 -10.75 9.58 -9.23
C LYS A 41 -12.20 9.68 -8.82
N VAL A 42 -12.51 9.27 -7.60
CA VAL A 42 -13.84 9.43 -7.00
C VAL A 42 -13.93 10.81 -6.34
N SER A 43 -15.00 11.56 -6.65
CA SER A 43 -15.17 12.92 -6.17
C SER A 43 -15.32 12.98 -4.64
N ASP A 44 -14.81 14.06 -4.05
CA ASP A 44 -14.99 14.34 -2.62
C ASP A 44 -16.48 14.51 -2.24
N GLN A 45 -17.29 15.02 -3.17
CA GLN A 45 -18.74 15.15 -3.00
C GLN A 45 -19.38 13.77 -2.81
N PHE A 46 -19.08 12.80 -3.67
CA PHE A 46 -19.57 11.43 -3.53
C PHE A 46 -19.10 10.79 -2.22
N ILE A 47 -17.82 10.90 -1.89
CA ILE A 47 -17.27 10.35 -0.64
C ILE A 47 -18.04 10.86 0.57
N ARG A 48 -18.37 12.14 0.59
CA ARG A 48 -19.19 12.75 1.67
C ARG A 48 -20.63 12.26 1.66
N SER A 49 -21.24 12.08 0.49
CA SER A 49 -22.64 11.66 0.37
C SER A 49 -22.86 10.25 0.94
N VAL A 50 -21.91 9.34 0.75
CA VAL A 50 -22.00 7.95 1.22
C VAL A 50 -21.51 7.73 2.65
N LYS A 51 -20.96 8.75 3.31
CA LYS A 51 -20.31 8.65 4.62
C LYS A 51 -21.16 7.93 5.69
N ASN A 52 -22.46 8.13 5.65
CA ASN A 52 -23.41 7.59 6.63
C ASN A 52 -23.99 6.23 6.25
N ASN A 53 -23.62 5.67 5.08
CA ASN A 53 -24.08 4.36 4.68
C ASN A 53 -23.56 3.28 5.64
N GLN A 54 -24.27 2.14 5.69
CA GLN A 54 -23.80 0.98 6.44
C GLN A 54 -22.53 0.41 5.83
N ASN A 55 -21.60 -0.04 6.64
CA ASN A 55 -20.39 -0.69 6.17
C ASN A 55 -20.69 -2.11 5.64
N GLY A 56 -20.05 -2.46 4.53
CA GLY A 56 -19.86 -3.84 4.12
C GLY A 56 -18.84 -4.58 4.97
N LYS A 57 -18.55 -5.81 4.57
CA LYS A 57 -17.59 -6.71 5.24
C LYS A 57 -16.16 -6.45 4.75
N LEU A 58 -15.22 -6.32 5.68
CA LEU A 58 -13.81 -6.10 5.38
C LEU A 58 -13.02 -7.41 5.49
N ILE A 59 -12.36 -7.81 4.42
CA ILE A 59 -11.48 -8.97 4.36
C ILE A 59 -10.04 -8.49 4.20
N LEU A 60 -9.18 -8.87 5.15
CA LEU A 60 -7.75 -8.57 5.11
C LEU A 60 -6.99 -9.75 4.52
N VAL A 61 -6.24 -9.52 3.44
CA VAL A 61 -5.27 -10.49 2.91
C VAL A 61 -3.88 -10.14 3.44
N THR A 62 -3.25 -11.10 4.09
CA THR A 62 -1.88 -11.03 4.57
C THR A 62 -1.13 -12.30 4.18
N ALA A 63 0.07 -12.55 4.68
CA ALA A 63 0.83 -13.74 4.35
C ALA A 63 1.75 -14.17 5.49
N VAL A 64 2.39 -15.32 5.31
CA VAL A 64 3.59 -15.73 6.06
C VAL A 64 4.74 -14.75 5.83
N ASN A 65 5.85 -14.92 6.54
CA ASN A 65 7.04 -14.09 6.31
C ASN A 65 7.45 -14.10 4.84
N PRO A 66 7.81 -12.91 4.28
CA PRO A 66 8.14 -12.80 2.87
C PRO A 66 9.39 -13.60 2.50
N THR A 67 9.32 -14.29 1.37
CA THR A 67 10.43 -15.00 0.77
C THR A 67 10.85 -14.33 -0.55
N PRO A 68 12.07 -14.60 -1.07
CA PRO A 68 12.49 -14.05 -2.36
C PRO A 68 11.61 -14.46 -3.55
N ALA A 69 10.81 -15.52 -3.41
CA ALA A 69 9.89 -15.97 -4.46
C ALA A 69 8.56 -15.20 -4.47
N GLY A 70 8.25 -14.49 -3.36
CA GLY A 70 6.95 -13.86 -3.14
C GLY A 70 5.86 -14.88 -2.76
N GLU A 71 4.86 -14.44 -2.02
CA GLU A 71 3.75 -15.29 -1.55
C GLU A 71 2.48 -15.13 -2.41
N GLY A 72 2.40 -14.07 -3.23
CA GLY A 72 1.24 -13.81 -4.09
C GLY A 72 0.07 -13.15 -3.38
N LYS A 73 0.31 -12.30 -2.37
CA LYS A 73 -0.75 -11.56 -1.66
C LYS A 73 -1.66 -10.77 -2.60
N THR A 74 -1.10 -9.94 -3.45
CA THR A 74 -1.88 -9.10 -4.37
C THR A 74 -2.67 -9.95 -5.36
N THR A 75 -2.06 -11.00 -5.90
CA THR A 75 -2.75 -11.97 -6.77
C THR A 75 -3.95 -12.60 -6.05
N THR A 76 -3.75 -13.05 -4.80
CA THR A 76 -4.84 -13.60 -3.97
C THR A 76 -5.90 -12.54 -3.65
N THR A 77 -5.50 -11.30 -3.38
CA THR A 77 -6.43 -10.19 -3.10
C THR A 77 -7.33 -9.90 -4.29
N VAL A 78 -6.75 -9.82 -5.49
CA VAL A 78 -7.49 -9.59 -6.74
C VAL A 78 -8.37 -10.80 -7.06
N GLY A 79 -7.81 -12.01 -7.05
CA GLY A 79 -8.56 -13.23 -7.32
C GLY A 79 -9.74 -13.47 -6.36
N LEU A 80 -9.57 -13.15 -5.07
CA LEU A 80 -10.67 -13.22 -4.11
C LEU A 80 -11.76 -12.18 -4.40
N GLY A 81 -11.38 -10.96 -4.77
CA GLY A 81 -12.32 -9.92 -5.19
C GLY A 81 -13.12 -10.32 -6.43
N ASP A 82 -12.44 -10.83 -7.45
CA ASP A 82 -13.06 -11.34 -8.67
C ASP A 82 -13.96 -12.54 -8.38
N GLY A 83 -13.53 -13.49 -7.54
CA GLY A 83 -14.33 -14.64 -7.12
C GLY A 83 -15.61 -14.22 -6.39
N LEU A 84 -15.56 -13.21 -5.52
CA LEU A 84 -16.77 -12.67 -4.88
C LEU A 84 -17.72 -12.06 -5.88
N CYS A 85 -17.20 -11.31 -6.89
CA CYS A 85 -18.03 -10.75 -7.96
C CYS A 85 -18.65 -11.85 -8.84
N ALA A 86 -17.90 -12.90 -9.17
CA ALA A 86 -18.40 -14.06 -9.91
C ALA A 86 -19.54 -14.78 -9.18
N LEU A 87 -19.52 -14.75 -7.83
CA LEU A 87 -20.62 -15.27 -6.99
C LEU A 87 -21.80 -14.26 -6.85
N GLY A 88 -21.84 -13.22 -7.67
CA GLY A 88 -22.90 -12.20 -7.64
C GLY A 88 -22.84 -11.24 -6.44
N LYS A 89 -21.73 -11.17 -5.72
CA LYS A 89 -21.56 -10.23 -4.62
C LYS A 89 -21.05 -8.88 -5.14
N ARG A 90 -21.57 -7.79 -4.60
CA ARG A 90 -21.02 -6.46 -4.85
C ARG A 90 -19.75 -6.29 -4.02
N ALA A 91 -18.60 -6.55 -4.64
CA ALA A 91 -17.28 -6.48 -4.00
C ALA A 91 -16.42 -5.39 -4.60
N ALA A 92 -15.50 -4.86 -3.81
CA ALA A 92 -14.46 -3.92 -4.24
C ALA A 92 -13.10 -4.36 -3.68
N ILE A 93 -12.06 -4.15 -4.47
CA ILE A 93 -10.67 -4.41 -4.10
C ILE A 93 -10.03 -3.09 -3.69
N CYS A 94 -9.21 -3.09 -2.63
CA CYS A 94 -8.47 -1.92 -2.17
C CYS A 94 -6.99 -2.26 -2.03
N ILE A 95 -6.15 -1.75 -2.91
CA ILE A 95 -4.71 -2.00 -2.95
C ILE A 95 -3.90 -0.70 -2.95
N ARG A 96 -2.59 -0.85 -2.74
CA ARG A 96 -1.65 0.28 -2.80
C ARG A 96 -1.28 0.59 -4.24
N GLU A 97 -0.95 1.85 -4.49
CA GLU A 97 -0.27 2.30 -5.68
C GLU A 97 1.21 1.89 -5.64
N ALA A 98 1.78 1.55 -6.80
CA ALA A 98 3.17 1.16 -6.93
C ALA A 98 4.11 2.37 -6.94
N SER A 99 5.30 2.23 -6.34
CA SER A 99 6.40 3.20 -6.43
C SER A 99 7.36 2.83 -7.56
N LEU A 100 7.92 3.82 -8.23
CA LEU A 100 8.87 3.62 -9.34
C LEU A 100 10.12 2.85 -8.90
N GLY A 101 10.67 3.14 -7.73
CA GLY A 101 11.84 2.44 -7.21
C GLY A 101 11.66 0.92 -7.17
N PRO A 102 10.65 0.37 -6.50
CA PRO A 102 10.31 -1.06 -6.54
C PRO A 102 9.98 -1.60 -7.92
N CYS A 103 9.29 -0.83 -8.78
CA CYS A 103 8.94 -1.26 -10.14
C CYS A 103 10.18 -1.54 -11.00
N PHE A 104 11.20 -0.67 -10.90
CA PHE A 104 12.50 -0.87 -11.56
C PHE A 104 13.49 -1.71 -10.74
N GLY A 105 13.09 -2.18 -9.55
CA GLY A 105 13.88 -3.00 -8.66
C GLY A 105 13.49 -4.49 -8.72
N MET A 106 13.88 -5.21 -7.67
CA MET A 106 13.67 -6.66 -7.56
C MET A 106 12.20 -7.07 -7.33
N LYS A 107 11.34 -6.15 -6.85
CA LYS A 107 9.95 -6.48 -6.49
C LYS A 107 8.98 -6.36 -7.66
N GLY A 108 9.30 -5.59 -8.70
CA GLY A 108 8.36 -5.26 -9.77
C GLY A 108 7.17 -4.41 -9.30
N GLY A 109 6.09 -4.40 -10.08
CA GLY A 109 4.89 -3.62 -9.82
C GLY A 109 3.96 -4.20 -8.75
N ALA A 110 2.83 -3.52 -8.50
CA ALA A 110 1.85 -3.87 -7.46
C ALA A 110 0.43 -4.14 -8.03
N ALA A 111 0.34 -4.63 -9.26
CA ALA A 111 -0.94 -4.85 -9.94
C ALA A 111 -1.51 -6.28 -9.83
N GLY A 112 -0.85 -7.18 -9.12
CA GLY A 112 -1.15 -8.63 -9.12
C GLY A 112 -0.31 -9.38 -10.15
N GLY A 113 -0.73 -10.59 -10.55
CA GLY A 113 -0.01 -11.40 -11.52
C GLY A 113 -0.89 -12.48 -12.17
N GLY A 114 -0.44 -13.02 -13.32
CA GLY A 114 -1.18 -13.98 -14.11
C GLY A 114 -2.55 -13.45 -14.52
N LEU A 115 -3.60 -14.21 -14.26
CA LEU A 115 -4.98 -13.83 -14.58
C LEU A 115 -5.66 -12.98 -13.49
N ALA A 116 -5.02 -12.77 -12.34
CA ALA A 116 -5.52 -11.96 -11.25
C ALA A 116 -4.75 -10.63 -11.17
N GLN A 117 -5.05 -9.71 -12.07
CA GLN A 117 -4.40 -8.41 -12.19
C GLN A 117 -5.41 -7.27 -12.21
N VAL A 118 -4.94 -6.10 -11.76
CA VAL A 118 -5.62 -4.82 -11.94
C VAL A 118 -5.01 -4.08 -13.13
N VAL A 119 -5.83 -3.50 -13.96
CA VAL A 119 -5.43 -2.78 -15.19
C VAL A 119 -5.97 -1.34 -15.19
N PRO A 120 -5.26 -0.39 -15.80
CA PRO A 120 -4.08 -0.48 -16.68
C PRO A 120 -2.76 -0.67 -15.92
N MET A 121 -2.12 -1.83 -16.04
CA MET A 121 -0.96 -2.22 -15.23
C MET A 121 0.26 -1.29 -15.43
N GLU A 122 0.59 -0.96 -16.70
CA GLU A 122 1.78 -0.15 -17.00
C GLU A 122 1.65 1.26 -16.43
N GLU A 123 0.51 1.90 -16.60
CA GLU A 123 0.26 3.26 -16.09
C GLU A 123 0.27 3.28 -14.56
N MET A 124 -0.35 2.28 -13.91
CA MET A 124 -0.35 2.15 -12.44
C MET A 124 1.05 1.96 -11.87
N ASN A 125 1.93 1.28 -12.59
CA ASN A 125 3.30 1.01 -12.16
C ASN A 125 4.28 2.16 -12.46
N LEU A 126 3.90 3.11 -13.32
CA LEU A 126 4.75 4.21 -13.76
C LEU A 126 4.19 5.56 -13.29
N HIS A 127 3.41 6.23 -14.14
CA HIS A 127 2.76 7.50 -13.85
C HIS A 127 1.25 7.33 -13.91
N PHE A 128 0.65 7.11 -12.76
CA PHE A 128 -0.76 6.74 -12.67
C PHE A 128 -1.70 7.96 -12.82
N THR A 129 -1.94 8.67 -11.74
CA THR A 129 -2.81 9.87 -11.72
C THR A 129 -2.12 11.07 -11.09
N GLY A 130 -0.83 10.97 -10.81
CA GLY A 130 -0.02 12.05 -10.28
C GLY A 130 0.04 12.14 -8.75
N ASP A 131 -0.51 11.16 -8.01
CA ASP A 131 -0.54 11.20 -6.55
C ASP A 131 0.87 11.20 -5.95
N PHE A 132 1.78 10.38 -6.47
CA PHE A 132 3.16 10.34 -5.98
C PHE A 132 3.93 11.62 -6.34
N HIS A 133 3.67 12.21 -7.50
CA HIS A 133 4.21 13.52 -7.84
C HIS A 133 3.72 14.60 -6.87
N ALA A 134 2.43 14.61 -6.53
CA ALA A 134 1.86 15.56 -5.57
C ALA A 134 2.49 15.40 -4.18
N ILE A 135 2.69 14.16 -3.72
CA ILE A 135 3.35 13.86 -2.43
C ILE A 135 4.81 14.31 -2.45
N THR A 136 5.55 13.98 -3.51
CA THR A 136 6.95 14.43 -3.70
C THR A 136 7.06 15.94 -3.68
N SER A 137 6.18 16.61 -4.42
CA SER A 137 6.15 18.08 -4.52
C SER A 137 5.82 18.72 -3.17
N SER A 138 4.82 18.23 -2.46
CA SER A 138 4.43 18.71 -1.13
C SER A 138 5.54 18.53 -0.10
N HIS A 139 6.19 17.36 -0.09
CA HIS A 139 7.32 17.06 0.78
C HIS A 139 8.51 17.99 0.52
N ASN A 140 8.87 18.16 -0.74
CA ASN A 140 10.02 18.98 -1.14
C ASN A 140 9.73 20.48 -1.01
N LEU A 141 8.48 20.92 -1.16
CA LEU A 141 8.07 22.28 -0.84
C LEU A 141 8.37 22.59 0.63
N LEU A 142 8.02 21.69 1.56
CA LEU A 142 8.34 21.88 2.98
C LEU A 142 9.86 22.02 3.19
N ALA A 143 10.68 21.17 2.56
CA ALA A 143 12.14 21.29 2.63
C ALA A 143 12.66 22.64 2.13
N ALA A 144 12.12 23.13 1.01
CA ALA A 144 12.48 24.44 0.47
C ALA A 144 12.02 25.59 1.38
N MET A 145 10.83 25.48 1.98
CA MET A 145 10.33 26.50 2.91
C MET A 145 11.13 26.57 4.21
N ILE A 146 11.64 25.43 4.72
CA ILE A 146 12.56 25.42 5.87
C ILE A 146 13.84 26.17 5.52
N ASP A 147 14.45 25.87 4.37
CA ASP A 147 15.69 26.54 3.93
C ASP A 147 15.47 28.05 3.72
N ASN A 148 14.34 28.41 3.12
CA ASN A 148 13.96 29.81 2.92
C ASN A 148 13.70 30.55 4.24
N HIS A 149 13.02 29.92 5.19
CA HIS A 149 12.79 30.46 6.54
C HIS A 149 14.11 30.76 7.27
N ILE A 150 15.06 29.84 7.18
CA ILE A 150 16.40 30.00 7.78
C ILE A 150 17.16 31.15 7.09
N TYR A 151 17.09 31.25 5.76
CA TYR A 151 17.76 32.28 4.98
C TYR A 151 17.27 33.69 5.30
N TRP A 152 15.95 33.87 5.44
CA TRP A 152 15.29 35.18 5.63
C TRP A 152 15.06 35.56 7.09
N GLY A 153 15.96 35.18 7.99
CA GLY A 153 15.98 35.70 9.35
C GLY A 153 15.76 34.68 10.44
N ASN A 154 15.34 33.45 10.12
CA ASN A 154 15.21 32.35 11.07
C ASN A 154 14.42 32.70 12.33
N GLU A 155 13.26 33.31 12.19
CA GLU A 155 12.39 33.76 13.30
C GLU A 155 12.12 32.66 14.32
N GLN A 156 12.06 31.39 13.89
CA GLN A 156 11.87 30.23 14.74
C GLN A 156 13.16 29.79 15.46
N ASN A 157 14.28 30.51 15.28
CA ASN A 157 15.56 30.21 15.93
C ASN A 157 16.01 28.73 15.74
N ILE A 158 15.83 28.22 14.53
CA ILE A 158 16.22 26.84 14.16
C ILE A 158 17.74 26.68 14.28
N ASP A 159 18.19 25.62 14.96
CA ASP A 159 19.58 25.17 14.91
C ASP A 159 19.83 24.46 13.56
N LEU A 160 20.68 25.01 12.72
CA LEU A 160 21.02 24.47 11.40
C LEU A 160 21.46 23.01 11.40
N ARG A 161 22.07 22.57 12.52
CA ARG A 161 22.51 21.19 12.71
C ARG A 161 21.37 20.24 13.08
N ARG A 162 20.17 20.77 13.33
CA ARG A 162 19.02 20.04 13.84
C ARG A 162 17.79 20.14 12.93
N VAL A 163 18.01 20.40 11.66
CA VAL A 163 16.98 20.22 10.62
C VAL A 163 16.84 18.73 10.36
N VAL A 164 15.67 18.17 10.66
CA VAL A 164 15.43 16.74 10.53
C VAL A 164 14.67 16.39 9.25
N TRP A 165 14.15 17.37 8.55
CA TRP A 165 13.41 17.19 7.31
C TRP A 165 14.35 17.11 6.12
N ARG A 166 14.32 15.98 5.41
CA ARG A 166 15.10 15.72 4.21
C ARG A 166 14.26 16.02 2.96
N ARG A 167 14.75 15.65 1.79
CA ARG A 167 14.01 15.66 0.53
C ARG A 167 13.58 14.26 0.15
N VAL A 168 12.71 14.13 -0.86
CA VAL A 168 12.31 12.83 -1.40
C VAL A 168 12.35 12.83 -2.92
N MET A 169 12.53 11.63 -3.47
CA MET A 169 12.39 11.31 -4.88
C MET A 169 11.84 9.89 -4.99
N ASP A 170 10.93 9.65 -5.96
CA ASP A 170 10.33 8.30 -6.10
C ASP A 170 11.22 7.36 -6.89
N MET A 171 12.46 7.21 -6.43
CA MET A 171 13.47 6.33 -7.00
C MET A 171 14.44 5.85 -5.92
N ASN A 172 14.94 4.62 -6.05
CA ASN A 172 16.04 4.14 -5.22
C ASN A 172 17.37 4.67 -5.76
N ASP A 173 17.92 5.72 -5.13
CA ASP A 173 19.21 6.30 -5.50
C ASP A 173 20.16 6.32 -4.30
N ARG A 174 21.17 5.46 -4.34
CA ARG A 174 22.17 5.36 -3.27
C ARG A 174 23.06 6.59 -3.18
N ALA A 175 23.33 7.26 -4.29
CA ALA A 175 24.21 8.42 -4.35
C ALA A 175 23.60 9.65 -3.66
N LEU A 176 22.28 9.72 -3.57
CA LEU A 176 21.53 10.82 -2.96
C LEU A 176 21.21 10.62 -1.49
N ARG A 177 21.62 9.51 -0.87
CA ARG A 177 21.35 9.24 0.56
C ARG A 177 21.90 10.29 1.49
N ASP A 178 23.12 10.76 1.19
CA ASP A 178 23.78 11.82 1.94
C ASP A 178 24.40 12.81 0.95
N VAL A 179 23.99 14.07 1.04
CA VAL A 179 24.44 15.17 0.18
C VAL A 179 24.70 16.41 1.02
N VAL A 180 25.50 17.31 0.50
CA VAL A 180 25.63 18.67 1.03
C VAL A 180 24.80 19.60 0.15
N THR A 181 23.82 20.29 0.75
CA THR A 181 22.98 21.28 0.06
C THR A 181 23.48 22.69 0.28
N SER A 182 23.00 23.65 -0.54
CA SER A 182 23.28 25.09 -0.45
C SER A 182 24.75 25.48 -0.70
N LEU A 183 25.44 24.71 -1.54
CA LEU A 183 26.75 25.11 -2.08
C LEU A 183 26.59 26.19 -3.15
N GLY A 184 27.63 26.96 -3.44
CA GLY A 184 27.65 27.98 -4.51
C GLY A 184 27.59 29.41 -4.00
N GLY A 185 27.89 29.67 -2.73
CA GLY A 185 28.04 30.99 -2.13
C GLY A 185 26.82 31.45 -1.34
N VAL A 186 26.92 32.68 -0.80
CA VAL A 186 25.99 33.21 0.20
C VAL A 186 24.54 33.32 -0.30
N ALA A 187 24.32 33.49 -1.59
CA ALA A 187 23.00 33.57 -2.19
C ALA A 187 22.22 32.25 -2.15
N ASN A 188 22.91 31.13 -1.98
CA ASN A 188 22.32 29.80 -1.95
C ASN A 188 21.96 29.30 -0.53
N GLY A 189 22.13 30.13 0.49
CA GLY A 189 21.81 29.80 1.88
C GLY A 189 23.00 29.21 2.64
N TYR A 190 22.70 28.38 3.63
CA TYR A 190 23.70 27.82 4.54
C TYR A 190 24.00 26.36 4.17
N PRO A 191 25.26 26.02 3.84
CA PRO A 191 25.64 24.63 3.57
C PRO A 191 25.31 23.73 4.76
N LYS A 192 24.61 22.63 4.48
CA LYS A 192 24.28 21.62 5.49
C LYS A 192 24.17 20.23 4.88
N GLN A 193 24.36 19.23 5.73
CA GLN A 193 24.08 17.84 5.34
C GLN A 193 22.56 17.65 5.15
N SER A 194 22.19 16.93 4.13
CA SER A 194 20.83 16.53 3.82
C SER A 194 20.84 15.21 3.04
N GLY A 195 19.75 14.85 2.41
CA GLY A 195 19.65 13.67 1.55
C GLY A 195 18.27 13.54 0.96
N PHE A 196 18.12 12.48 0.17
CA PHE A 196 16.85 12.12 -0.44
C PHE A 196 16.43 10.73 0.01
N ASP A 197 15.21 10.63 0.56
CA ASP A 197 14.54 9.37 0.83
C ASP A 197 13.58 9.04 -0.32
N ILE A 198 13.07 7.81 -0.39
CA ILE A 198 12.07 7.48 -1.42
C ILE A 198 10.70 8.03 -1.02
N THR A 199 9.93 8.50 -1.98
CA THR A 199 8.62 9.15 -1.74
C THR A 199 7.67 8.29 -0.89
N VAL A 200 7.65 6.99 -1.09
CA VAL A 200 6.78 6.05 -0.33
C VAL A 200 7.21 5.83 1.14
N ALA A 201 8.41 6.29 1.51
CA ALA A 201 8.88 6.32 2.89
C ALA A 201 8.63 7.69 3.56
N SER A 202 8.06 8.66 2.86
CA SER A 202 7.85 9.99 3.40
C SER A 202 6.74 10.02 4.46
N GLU A 203 6.89 10.89 5.45
CA GLU A 203 5.85 11.16 6.44
C GLU A 203 4.58 11.75 5.78
N VAL A 204 4.72 12.53 4.69
CA VAL A 204 3.59 13.06 3.92
C VAL A 204 2.76 11.94 3.31
N MET A 205 3.40 10.89 2.76
CA MET A 205 2.70 9.69 2.27
C MET A 205 1.91 9.01 3.39
N ALA A 206 2.51 8.81 4.55
CA ALA A 206 1.86 8.19 5.69
C ALA A 206 0.68 9.02 6.21
N ILE A 207 0.84 10.34 6.30
CA ILE A 207 -0.20 11.28 6.71
C ILE A 207 -1.38 11.26 5.73
N LEU A 208 -1.12 11.36 4.42
CA LEU A 208 -2.16 11.30 3.39
C LEU A 208 -2.96 10.00 3.49
N CYS A 209 -2.29 8.87 3.67
CA CYS A 209 -2.95 7.56 3.77
C CYS A 209 -3.76 7.36 5.07
N LEU A 210 -3.47 8.11 6.13
CA LEU A 210 -4.19 8.04 7.41
C LEU A 210 -5.21 9.17 7.61
N ALA A 211 -5.22 10.18 6.75
CA ALA A 211 -6.16 11.29 6.82
C ALA A 211 -7.58 10.86 6.41
N ASN A 212 -8.60 11.48 7.04
CA ASN A 212 -10.00 11.22 6.74
C ASN A 212 -10.58 12.21 5.70
N ASP A 213 -10.05 13.43 5.66
CA ASP A 213 -10.45 14.50 4.75
C ASP A 213 -9.35 15.58 4.68
N LEU A 214 -9.56 16.62 3.87
CA LEU A 214 -8.59 17.71 3.70
C LEU A 214 -8.32 18.49 4.99
N SER A 215 -9.29 18.64 5.87
CA SER A 215 -9.11 19.34 7.15
C SER A 215 -8.22 18.55 8.10
N ASP A 216 -8.46 17.23 8.20
CA ASP A 216 -7.62 16.31 8.97
C ASP A 216 -6.22 16.20 8.37
N LEU A 217 -6.10 16.18 7.03
CA LEU A 217 -4.83 16.23 6.32
C LEU A 217 -4.02 17.46 6.72
N ARG A 218 -4.61 18.67 6.60
CA ARG A 218 -3.94 19.92 6.94
C ARG A 218 -3.48 19.96 8.39
N LYS A 219 -4.35 19.54 9.32
CA LYS A 219 -4.02 19.46 10.74
C LYS A 219 -2.80 18.58 10.98
N ARG A 220 -2.76 17.38 10.39
CA ARG A 220 -1.64 16.44 10.54
C ARG A 220 -0.35 16.96 9.92
N LEU A 221 -0.43 17.56 8.73
CA LEU A 221 0.73 18.20 8.09
C LEU A 221 1.31 19.30 8.97
N GLY A 222 0.44 20.09 9.62
CA GLY A 222 0.86 21.14 10.53
C GLY A 222 1.66 20.64 11.76
N GLU A 223 1.44 19.40 12.18
CA GLU A 223 2.11 18.78 13.34
C GLU A 223 3.44 18.07 12.97
N ILE A 224 3.86 18.09 11.72
CA ILE A 224 5.18 17.56 11.32
C ILE A 224 6.28 18.32 12.03
N ILE A 225 7.19 17.61 12.69
CA ILE A 225 8.41 18.19 13.26
C ILE A 225 9.44 18.35 12.15
N VAL A 226 9.84 19.58 11.86
CA VAL A 226 10.77 19.90 10.75
C VAL A 226 12.20 20.13 11.22
N ALA A 227 12.36 20.63 12.44
CA ALA A 227 13.65 20.99 13.02
C ALA A 227 13.53 21.13 14.54
N TYR A 228 14.66 21.39 15.18
CA TYR A 228 14.71 21.81 16.59
C TYR A 228 15.38 23.17 16.72
N ARG A 229 14.92 23.95 17.69
CA ARG A 229 15.53 25.22 18.09
C ARG A 229 16.85 25.00 18.83
N LYS A 230 17.61 26.08 19.07
CA LYS A 230 18.85 26.00 19.87
C LYS A 230 18.64 25.46 21.29
N ASP A 231 17.47 25.72 21.89
CA ASP A 231 17.05 25.19 23.21
C ASP A 231 16.51 23.75 23.14
N ARG A 232 16.51 23.11 21.96
CA ARG A 232 16.03 21.76 21.68
C ARG A 232 14.49 21.62 21.63
N SER A 233 13.72 22.68 21.75
CA SER A 233 12.28 22.60 21.52
C SER A 233 11.99 22.34 20.02
N PRO A 234 10.92 21.56 19.68
CA PRO A 234 10.60 21.26 18.31
C PRO A 234 10.04 22.48 17.54
N VAL A 235 10.30 22.52 16.25
CA VAL A 235 9.66 23.43 15.30
C VAL A 235 8.76 22.60 14.41
N PHE A 236 7.50 23.00 14.30
CA PHE A 236 6.49 22.31 13.52
C PHE A 236 6.28 22.97 12.16
N CYS A 237 5.76 22.19 11.20
CA CYS A 237 5.39 22.69 9.87
C CYS A 237 4.47 23.92 9.94
N LYS A 238 3.51 23.96 10.86
CA LYS A 238 2.62 25.10 11.12
C LYS A 238 3.35 26.37 11.57
N ASP A 239 4.47 26.22 12.30
CA ASP A 239 5.25 27.35 12.81
C ASP A 239 5.91 28.13 11.67
N ILE A 240 6.20 27.48 10.54
CA ILE A 240 6.69 28.10 9.32
C ILE A 240 5.60 28.30 8.27
N LYS A 241 4.32 28.07 8.63
CA LYS A 241 3.12 28.30 7.80
C LYS A 241 3.11 27.53 6.47
N ALA A 242 3.68 26.31 6.44
CA ALA A 242 3.76 25.51 5.21
C ALA A 242 2.54 24.59 5.01
N ASP A 243 1.80 24.27 6.06
CA ASP A 243 0.67 23.32 6.07
C ASP A 243 -0.40 23.62 5.01
N GLY A 244 -0.73 24.89 4.81
CA GLY A 244 -1.72 25.31 3.81
C GLY A 244 -1.28 25.02 2.39
N ALA A 245 -0.06 25.42 2.02
CA ALA A 245 0.50 25.21 0.68
C ALA A 245 0.68 23.72 0.37
N MET A 246 1.14 22.92 1.36
CA MET A 246 1.24 21.47 1.25
C MET A 246 -0.13 20.83 0.98
N THR A 247 -1.16 21.27 1.70
CA THR A 247 -2.53 20.78 1.55
C THR A 247 -3.09 21.03 0.15
N VAL A 248 -2.83 22.21 -0.41
CA VAL A 248 -3.27 22.56 -1.78
C VAL A 248 -2.64 21.62 -2.81
N LEU A 249 -1.34 21.33 -2.70
CA LEU A 249 -0.66 20.39 -3.60
C LEU A 249 -1.23 18.96 -3.49
N LEU A 250 -1.75 18.58 -2.33
CA LEU A 250 -2.29 17.23 -2.06
C LEU A 250 -3.80 17.11 -2.29
N GLN A 251 -4.49 18.20 -2.62
CA GLN A 251 -5.96 18.23 -2.70
C GLN A 251 -6.52 17.15 -3.62
N GLN A 252 -5.98 17.03 -4.83
CA GLN A 252 -6.43 16.03 -5.79
C GLN A 252 -5.94 14.62 -5.43
N ALA A 253 -4.74 14.50 -4.86
CA ALA A 253 -4.17 13.25 -4.41
C ALA A 253 -4.93 12.61 -3.22
N MET A 254 -5.77 13.36 -2.51
CA MET A 254 -6.66 12.82 -1.47
C MET A 254 -7.82 11.99 -2.01
N GLN A 255 -8.17 12.16 -3.29
CA GLN A 255 -9.28 11.43 -3.92
C GLN A 255 -8.82 10.05 -4.39
N PRO A 256 -9.48 8.95 -3.96
CA PRO A 256 -9.10 7.61 -4.36
C PRO A 256 -9.25 7.37 -5.87
N ASN A 257 -8.31 6.62 -6.43
CA ASN A 257 -8.38 6.19 -7.82
C ASN A 257 -9.22 4.92 -7.93
N ILE A 258 -10.09 4.87 -8.93
CA ILE A 258 -10.84 3.68 -9.33
C ILE A 258 -10.34 3.18 -10.68
N VAL A 259 -10.15 1.87 -10.77
CA VAL A 259 -9.73 1.10 -11.94
C VAL A 259 -10.47 -0.23 -11.97
N GLN A 260 -10.03 -1.17 -12.79
CA GLN A 260 -10.69 -2.47 -12.94
C GLN A 260 -9.71 -3.64 -12.90
N THR A 261 -10.21 -4.82 -12.58
CA THR A 261 -9.48 -6.07 -12.77
C THR A 261 -9.57 -6.54 -14.23
N LEU A 262 -8.82 -7.60 -14.61
CA LEU A 262 -8.96 -8.25 -15.91
C LEU A 262 -10.38 -8.75 -16.16
N GLU A 263 -11.13 -9.07 -15.10
CA GLU A 263 -12.53 -9.49 -15.16
C GLU A 263 -13.51 -8.31 -15.06
N ASN A 264 -13.02 -7.08 -15.26
CA ASN A 264 -13.80 -5.84 -15.22
C ASN A 264 -14.50 -5.58 -13.87
N ASN A 265 -13.94 -6.00 -12.76
CA ASN A 265 -14.45 -5.69 -11.43
C ASN A 265 -13.76 -4.45 -10.83
N PRO A 266 -14.43 -3.69 -9.96
CA PRO A 266 -13.90 -2.43 -9.47
C PRO A 266 -12.78 -2.62 -8.45
N ALA A 267 -11.71 -1.85 -8.62
CA ALA A 267 -10.60 -1.78 -7.69
C ALA A 267 -10.22 -0.33 -7.37
N PHE A 268 -10.03 -0.04 -6.09
CA PHE A 268 -9.46 1.21 -5.60
C PHE A 268 -7.96 1.07 -5.42
N VAL A 269 -7.21 1.95 -6.05
CA VAL A 269 -5.74 2.02 -5.93
C VAL A 269 -5.38 3.38 -5.38
N HIS A 270 -4.89 3.45 -4.13
CA HIS A 270 -4.67 4.75 -3.50
C HIS A 270 -3.65 4.70 -2.38
N GLY A 271 -2.62 5.53 -2.51
CA GLY A 271 -1.50 5.61 -1.58
C GLY A 271 -0.58 4.39 -1.61
N GLY A 272 0.67 4.56 -1.23
CA GLY A 272 1.67 3.50 -1.33
C GLY A 272 2.68 3.47 -0.17
N PRO A 273 2.27 3.64 1.11
CA PRO A 273 3.23 3.69 2.21
C PRO A 273 3.92 2.34 2.39
N PHE A 274 5.26 2.36 2.58
CA PHE A 274 6.02 1.15 2.85
C PHE A 274 5.68 0.56 4.23
N ALA A 275 5.53 -0.77 4.30
CA ALA A 275 5.18 -1.46 5.53
C ALA A 275 6.32 -1.51 6.57
N ASN A 276 7.57 -1.43 6.14
CA ASN A 276 8.73 -1.36 7.03
C ASN A 276 8.98 0.04 7.61
N ILE A 277 8.42 1.08 6.99
CA ILE A 277 8.57 2.47 7.43
C ILE A 277 7.28 3.02 8.03
N ALA A 278 6.13 2.75 7.40
CA ALA A 278 4.81 3.24 7.80
C ALA A 278 3.85 2.07 8.02
N HIS A 279 2.55 2.25 7.76
CA HIS A 279 1.52 1.23 8.02
C HIS A 279 1.31 0.23 6.88
N GLY A 280 1.90 0.44 5.69
CA GLY A 280 2.04 -0.57 4.64
C GLY A 280 0.76 -1.08 4.01
N CYS A 281 -0.29 -0.27 3.97
CA CYS A 281 -1.57 -0.60 3.33
C CYS A 281 -2.15 0.65 2.66
N ASN A 282 -3.15 0.48 1.81
CA ASN A 282 -3.78 1.59 1.11
C ASN A 282 -4.45 2.60 2.07
N SER A 283 -4.91 3.73 1.55
CA SER A 283 -5.43 4.83 2.36
C SER A 283 -6.69 4.46 3.15
N VAL A 284 -6.90 5.17 4.25
CA VAL A 284 -8.12 5.10 5.07
C VAL A 284 -9.33 5.54 4.25
N ILE A 285 -9.20 6.63 3.49
CA ILE A 285 -10.32 7.18 2.69
C ILE A 285 -10.79 6.19 1.64
N ALA A 286 -9.89 5.51 0.91
CA ALA A 286 -10.26 4.51 -0.09
C ALA A 286 -10.98 3.32 0.54
N THR A 287 -10.44 2.75 1.63
CA THR A 287 -11.07 1.61 2.32
C THR A 287 -12.43 1.99 2.90
N LYS A 288 -12.56 3.16 3.55
CA LYS A 288 -13.83 3.61 4.11
C LYS A 288 -14.88 3.87 3.03
N THR A 289 -14.50 4.50 1.93
CA THR A 289 -15.41 4.71 0.79
C THR A 289 -15.89 3.39 0.21
N ALA A 290 -14.97 2.46 -0.05
CA ALA A 290 -15.32 1.13 -0.55
C ALA A 290 -16.29 0.40 0.40
N LEU A 291 -16.05 0.44 1.71
CA LEU A 291 -16.95 -0.16 2.72
C LEU A 291 -18.36 0.43 2.72
N LYS A 292 -18.53 1.69 2.31
CA LYS A 292 -19.84 2.36 2.26
C LYS A 292 -20.67 2.00 1.03
N ILE A 293 -20.04 1.45 -0.01
CA ILE A 293 -20.68 1.21 -1.31
C ILE A 293 -20.63 -0.24 -1.80
N ALA A 294 -19.84 -1.09 -1.15
CA ALA A 294 -19.71 -2.52 -1.47
C ALA A 294 -20.18 -3.40 -0.31
N ASN A 295 -20.69 -4.61 -0.62
CA ASN A 295 -21.03 -5.60 0.40
C ASN A 295 -19.76 -6.25 1.01
N TYR A 296 -18.70 -6.39 0.18
CA TYR A 296 -17.42 -6.92 0.57
C TYR A 296 -16.29 -6.03 0.07
N VAL A 297 -15.30 -5.80 0.92
CA VAL A 297 -14.08 -5.11 0.55
C VAL A 297 -12.91 -6.01 0.85
N VAL A 298 -12.11 -6.31 -0.17
CA VAL A 298 -10.88 -7.10 -0.04
C VAL A 298 -9.69 -6.15 -0.08
N THR A 299 -8.86 -6.18 0.94
CA THR A 299 -7.66 -5.34 1.01
C THR A 299 -6.46 -6.14 1.49
N GLU A 300 -5.27 -5.60 1.31
CA GLU A 300 -4.04 -6.28 1.72
C GLU A 300 -3.16 -5.42 2.64
N ALA A 301 -2.27 -6.07 3.37
CA ALA A 301 -1.20 -5.45 4.12
C ALA A 301 0.17 -5.96 3.66
N GLY A 302 1.16 -5.07 3.59
CA GLY A 302 2.51 -5.41 3.13
C GLY A 302 3.27 -6.33 4.09
N PHE A 303 4.23 -7.09 3.58
CA PHE A 303 5.00 -8.08 4.35
C PHE A 303 4.14 -9.23 4.92
N GLY A 304 4.59 -9.86 6.01
CA GLY A 304 3.87 -10.92 6.71
C GLY A 304 2.88 -10.40 7.75
N ALA A 305 2.15 -11.34 8.36
CA ALA A 305 1.15 -11.01 9.36
C ALA A 305 1.75 -10.46 10.67
N ASP A 306 3.01 -10.75 10.92
CA ASP A 306 3.80 -10.23 12.04
C ASP A 306 4.16 -8.73 11.93
N LEU A 307 4.11 -8.17 10.73
CA LEU A 307 4.44 -6.77 10.46
C LEU A 307 3.25 -6.02 9.84
N GLY A 308 2.85 -6.41 8.63
CA GLY A 308 1.82 -5.68 7.88
C GLY A 308 0.43 -5.79 8.47
N ALA A 309 -0.03 -7.00 8.80
CA ALA A 309 -1.34 -7.18 9.42
C ALA A 309 -1.38 -6.58 10.83
N GLU A 310 -0.30 -6.67 11.59
CA GLU A 310 -0.17 -6.02 12.91
C GLU A 310 -0.35 -4.51 12.78
N LYS A 311 0.36 -3.85 11.85
CA LYS A 311 0.21 -2.41 11.59
C LYS A 311 -1.17 -2.04 11.03
N PHE A 312 -1.74 -2.90 10.19
CA PHE A 312 -3.10 -2.71 9.69
C PHE A 312 -4.09 -2.62 10.85
N VAL A 313 -4.03 -3.54 11.80
CA VAL A 313 -4.92 -3.57 12.97
C VAL A 313 -4.60 -2.44 13.93
N ASN A 314 -3.35 -2.33 14.37
CA ASN A 314 -2.96 -1.43 15.45
C ASN A 314 -2.80 0.03 15.02
N ILE A 315 -2.60 0.32 13.74
CA ILE A 315 -2.50 1.69 13.23
C ILE A 315 -3.74 2.07 12.43
N LYS A 316 -3.95 1.43 11.26
CA LYS A 316 -5.01 1.82 10.33
C LYS A 316 -6.40 1.61 10.92
N CYS A 317 -6.70 0.42 11.43
CA CYS A 317 -8.01 0.11 11.98
C CYS A 317 -8.36 0.99 13.18
N ARG A 318 -7.41 1.20 14.09
CA ARG A 318 -7.62 2.07 15.27
C ARG A 318 -7.86 3.52 14.86
N LYS A 319 -7.08 4.06 13.92
CA LYS A 319 -7.25 5.43 13.42
C LYS A 319 -8.54 5.63 12.61
N ALA A 320 -8.93 4.63 11.83
CA ALA A 320 -10.08 4.68 10.95
C ALA A 320 -11.41 4.30 11.63
N GLY A 321 -11.36 3.62 12.78
CA GLY A 321 -12.55 3.07 13.43
C GLY A 321 -13.18 1.93 12.64
N ILE A 322 -12.36 1.08 11.99
CA ILE A 322 -12.79 -0.10 11.23
C ILE A 322 -12.18 -1.38 11.81
N LYS A 323 -12.75 -2.52 11.48
CA LYS A 323 -12.26 -3.84 11.90
C LYS A 323 -12.44 -4.83 10.76
N PRO A 324 -11.45 -5.70 10.47
CA PRO A 324 -11.65 -6.82 9.56
C PRO A 324 -12.69 -7.81 10.11
N ASP A 325 -13.58 -8.27 9.23
CA ASP A 325 -14.54 -9.34 9.53
C ASP A 325 -13.87 -10.73 9.37
N ALA A 326 -12.86 -10.83 8.52
CA ALA A 326 -12.05 -12.03 8.34
C ALA A 326 -10.65 -11.66 7.82
N ALA A 327 -9.70 -12.57 8.00
CA ALA A 327 -8.36 -12.48 7.42
C ALA A 327 -8.04 -13.75 6.62
N VAL A 328 -7.36 -13.55 5.50
CA VAL A 328 -6.79 -14.60 4.66
C VAL A 328 -5.28 -14.56 4.79
N ILE A 329 -4.66 -15.62 5.26
CA ILE A 329 -3.20 -15.75 5.31
C ILE A 329 -2.74 -16.55 4.09
N VAL A 330 -2.01 -15.90 3.21
CA VAL A 330 -1.44 -16.56 2.03
C VAL A 330 -0.17 -17.30 2.44
N ALA A 331 -0.09 -18.56 2.07
CA ALA A 331 1.08 -19.40 2.21
C ALA A 331 1.39 -20.10 0.88
N THR A 332 2.65 -20.45 0.66
CA THR A 332 3.09 -21.26 -0.48
C THR A 332 3.87 -22.46 0.04
N VAL A 333 3.83 -23.59 -0.66
CA VAL A 333 4.69 -24.73 -0.35
C VAL A 333 6.17 -24.28 -0.35
N ARG A 334 6.56 -23.42 -1.29
CA ARG A 334 7.91 -22.86 -1.37
C ARG A 334 8.30 -22.07 -0.12
N SER A 335 7.40 -21.21 0.39
CA SER A 335 7.67 -20.45 1.61
C SER A 335 7.79 -21.37 2.83
N MET A 336 7.00 -22.45 2.90
CA MET A 336 7.13 -23.44 3.96
C MET A 336 8.48 -24.17 3.88
N LYS A 337 8.89 -24.63 2.70
CA LYS A 337 10.22 -25.25 2.50
C LYS A 337 11.35 -24.32 2.94
N MET A 338 11.30 -23.05 2.55
CA MET A 338 12.33 -22.06 2.94
C MET A 338 12.35 -21.85 4.46
N ASN A 339 11.20 -21.68 5.08
CA ASN A 339 11.08 -21.57 6.55
C ASN A 339 11.48 -22.87 7.26
N GLY A 340 11.41 -24.02 6.57
CA GLY A 340 11.86 -25.33 7.04
C GLY A 340 13.35 -25.62 6.75
N GLY A 341 14.12 -24.60 6.31
CA GLY A 341 15.57 -24.69 6.17
C GLY A 341 16.11 -24.93 4.74
N ILE A 342 15.26 -25.00 3.72
CA ILE A 342 15.72 -25.11 2.32
C ILE A 342 16.20 -23.76 1.81
N VAL A 343 17.51 -23.64 1.54
CA VAL A 343 18.14 -22.38 1.13
C VAL A 343 18.28 -22.29 -0.41
N SER A 344 18.53 -23.43 -1.07
CA SER A 344 18.76 -23.47 -2.52
C SER A 344 17.43 -23.32 -3.30
N LYS A 345 17.39 -22.36 -4.22
CA LYS A 345 16.20 -22.18 -5.09
C LYS A 345 15.90 -23.42 -5.96
N ASN A 346 16.93 -24.19 -6.35
CA ASN A 346 16.77 -25.37 -7.18
C ASN A 346 16.06 -26.49 -6.41
N ASP A 347 16.27 -26.57 -5.12
CA ASP A 347 15.67 -27.61 -4.26
C ASP A 347 14.21 -27.33 -3.87
N LEU A 348 13.74 -26.09 -4.09
CA LEU A 348 12.36 -25.70 -3.83
C LEU A 348 11.35 -26.39 -4.77
N SER A 349 11.76 -26.85 -5.93
CA SER A 349 10.93 -27.59 -6.89
C SER A 349 10.88 -29.10 -6.60
N THR A 350 11.75 -29.62 -5.73
CA THR A 350 11.79 -31.02 -5.34
C THR A 350 10.89 -31.26 -4.14
N GLU A 351 10.09 -32.33 -4.15
CA GLU A 351 9.22 -32.70 -3.01
C GLU A 351 10.02 -32.83 -1.71
N ASN A 352 9.56 -32.14 -0.66
CA ASN A 352 10.14 -32.23 0.68
C ASN A 352 9.10 -31.97 1.76
N ILE A 353 8.33 -33.01 2.10
CA ILE A 353 7.26 -32.94 3.09
C ILE A 353 7.81 -32.55 4.47
N GLN A 354 9.00 -33.05 4.85
CA GLN A 354 9.61 -32.75 6.14
C GLN A 354 9.93 -31.26 6.28
N ALA A 355 10.49 -30.64 5.26
CA ALA A 355 10.75 -29.20 5.25
C ALA A 355 9.45 -28.39 5.31
N VAL A 356 8.41 -28.81 4.59
CA VAL A 356 7.07 -28.18 4.67
C VAL A 356 6.54 -28.25 6.11
N GLN A 357 6.57 -29.40 6.76
CA GLN A 357 6.09 -29.58 8.13
C GLN A 357 6.87 -28.70 9.13
N GLN A 358 8.19 -28.62 9.01
CA GLN A 358 9.02 -27.75 9.85
C GLN A 358 8.70 -26.27 9.63
N GLY A 359 8.55 -25.85 8.38
CA GLY A 359 8.23 -24.47 8.02
C GLY A 359 6.82 -24.02 8.41
N CYS A 360 5.89 -24.97 8.59
CA CYS A 360 4.54 -24.69 9.07
C CYS A 360 4.51 -24.04 10.46
N ALA A 361 5.57 -24.14 11.26
CA ALA A 361 5.69 -23.42 12.53
C ALA A 361 5.57 -21.90 12.35
N ASN A 362 6.12 -21.34 11.26
CA ASN A 362 5.97 -19.95 10.90
C ASN A 362 4.50 -19.59 10.62
N LEU A 363 3.83 -20.38 9.78
CA LEU A 363 2.41 -20.18 9.47
C LEU A 363 1.55 -20.29 10.74
N GLY A 364 1.82 -21.26 11.60
CA GLY A 364 1.11 -21.44 12.87
C GLY A 364 1.18 -20.20 13.76
N ARG A 365 2.36 -19.57 13.86
CA ARG A 365 2.54 -18.31 14.60
C ARG A 365 1.71 -17.19 14.00
N HIS A 366 1.65 -17.06 12.67
CA HIS A 366 0.82 -16.05 12.02
C HIS A 366 -0.68 -16.25 12.23
N ILE A 367 -1.15 -17.50 12.20
CA ILE A 367 -2.54 -17.84 12.53
C ILE A 367 -2.87 -17.42 13.97
N GLU A 368 -2.02 -17.75 14.93
CA GLU A 368 -2.18 -17.37 16.33
C GLU A 368 -2.18 -15.85 16.52
N ASN A 369 -1.26 -15.14 15.88
CA ASN A 369 -1.17 -13.67 15.94
C ASN A 369 -2.45 -12.99 15.42
N VAL A 370 -2.98 -13.41 14.27
CA VAL A 370 -4.20 -12.81 13.72
C VAL A 370 -5.42 -13.17 14.56
N LYS A 371 -5.52 -14.41 15.04
CA LYS A 371 -6.59 -14.83 15.97
C LYS A 371 -6.57 -14.06 17.29
N SER A 372 -5.39 -13.64 17.78
CA SER A 372 -5.28 -12.84 19.01
C SER A 372 -5.93 -11.46 18.90
N PHE A 373 -6.10 -10.93 17.70
CA PHE A 373 -6.88 -9.71 17.43
C PHE A 373 -8.40 -9.94 17.40
N GLY A 374 -8.86 -11.18 17.60
CA GLY A 374 -10.27 -11.57 17.50
C GLY A 374 -10.79 -11.53 16.07
N ILE A 375 -9.94 -11.84 15.09
CA ILE A 375 -10.27 -11.89 13.65
C ILE A 375 -10.31 -13.36 13.22
N PRO A 376 -11.42 -13.86 12.64
CA PRO A 376 -11.48 -15.16 12.00
C PRO A 376 -10.45 -15.30 10.89
N VAL A 377 -9.79 -16.46 10.80
CA VAL A 377 -8.69 -16.71 9.86
C VAL A 377 -9.02 -17.89 8.97
N VAL A 378 -8.70 -17.75 7.69
CA VAL A 378 -8.55 -18.86 6.74
C VAL A 378 -7.17 -18.77 6.08
N VAL A 379 -6.67 -19.90 5.55
CA VAL A 379 -5.39 -19.93 4.83
C VAL A 379 -5.66 -20.15 3.35
N ALA A 380 -5.04 -19.33 2.50
CA ALA A 380 -5.00 -19.53 1.06
C ALA A 380 -3.63 -20.14 0.68
N ILE A 381 -3.63 -21.29 0.06
CA ILE A 381 -2.43 -21.93 -0.48
C ILE A 381 -2.27 -21.47 -1.92
N ASN A 382 -1.34 -20.55 -2.16
CA ASN A 382 -0.99 -20.14 -3.51
C ASN A 382 -0.14 -21.24 -4.16
N HIS A 383 -0.79 -22.05 -4.99
CA HIS A 383 -0.26 -23.28 -5.58
C HIS A 383 0.61 -23.00 -6.80
N PHE A 384 1.77 -23.60 -6.84
CA PHE A 384 2.68 -23.61 -7.99
C PHE A 384 2.71 -24.97 -8.65
N VAL A 385 3.01 -25.00 -9.97
CA VAL A 385 3.06 -26.25 -10.77
C VAL A 385 4.01 -27.30 -10.19
N SER A 386 5.03 -26.89 -9.44
CA SER A 386 5.98 -27.81 -8.78
C SER A 386 5.50 -28.40 -7.47
N ASP A 387 4.40 -27.91 -6.92
CA ASP A 387 3.92 -28.35 -5.60
C ASP A 387 3.22 -29.70 -5.73
N THR A 388 3.54 -30.64 -4.83
CA THR A 388 2.94 -31.97 -4.86
C THR A 388 1.70 -32.02 -3.98
N ASN A 389 0.79 -32.96 -4.30
CA ASN A 389 -0.40 -33.19 -3.46
C ASN A 389 -0.04 -33.57 -2.03
N ALA A 390 1.04 -34.31 -1.82
CA ALA A 390 1.50 -34.71 -0.50
C ALA A 390 1.97 -33.51 0.34
N GLU A 391 2.64 -32.54 -0.25
CA GLU A 391 3.06 -31.31 0.40
C GLU A 391 1.87 -30.41 0.74
N ILE A 392 0.92 -30.26 -0.18
CA ILE A 392 -0.31 -29.49 0.03
C ILE A 392 -1.13 -30.11 1.17
N GLU A 393 -1.25 -31.44 1.19
CA GLU A 393 -2.00 -32.14 2.22
C GLU A 393 -1.33 -32.05 3.61
N ALA A 394 0.00 -32.09 3.66
CA ALA A 394 0.74 -31.86 4.89
C ALA A 394 0.46 -30.47 5.48
N LEU A 395 0.43 -29.45 4.62
CA LEU A 395 0.11 -28.08 5.00
C LEU A 395 -1.35 -27.96 5.45
N ARG A 396 -2.31 -28.56 4.74
CA ARG A 396 -3.73 -28.58 5.11
C ARG A 396 -3.97 -29.20 6.49
N ARG A 397 -3.34 -30.34 6.77
CA ARG A 397 -3.45 -31.00 8.08
C ARG A 397 -2.94 -30.09 9.20
N TYR A 398 -1.77 -29.50 9.01
CA TYR A 398 -1.23 -28.57 10.00
C TYR A 398 -2.17 -27.39 10.28
N VAL A 399 -2.77 -26.81 9.25
CA VAL A 399 -3.73 -25.71 9.38
C VAL A 399 -4.99 -26.15 10.11
N ALA A 400 -5.51 -27.36 9.81
CA ALA A 400 -6.65 -27.94 10.49
C ALA A 400 -6.37 -28.16 11.99
N ASP A 401 -5.18 -28.63 12.35
CA ASP A 401 -4.74 -28.80 13.76
C ASP A 401 -4.68 -27.43 14.50
N LYS A 402 -4.52 -26.32 13.78
CA LYS A 402 -4.62 -24.97 14.33
C LYS A 402 -6.07 -24.44 14.41
N GLY A 403 -7.05 -25.26 14.12
CA GLY A 403 -8.48 -24.94 14.20
C GLY A 403 -8.90 -23.88 13.16
N THR A 404 -8.40 -24.01 11.93
CA THR A 404 -8.80 -23.20 10.77
C THR A 404 -8.73 -24.04 9.49
N GLU A 405 -9.21 -23.49 8.37
CA GLU A 405 -9.26 -24.18 7.10
C GLU A 405 -8.25 -23.62 6.10
N ALA A 406 -7.76 -24.49 5.21
CA ALA A 406 -6.87 -24.10 4.11
C ALA A 406 -7.50 -24.45 2.74
N PHE A 407 -7.50 -23.49 1.85
CA PHE A 407 -8.01 -23.60 0.48
C PHE A 407 -6.86 -23.40 -0.51
N VAL A 408 -6.89 -24.17 -1.62
CA VAL A 408 -5.92 -24.05 -2.73
C VAL A 408 -6.52 -23.17 -3.81
#